data_7a02e18dfd0feb4be981f9986400449c
#
_entry.id   7a02e18dfd0feb4be981f9986400449c
#
_cell.length_a   1.000
_cell.length_b   1.000
_cell.length_c   1.000
_cell.angle_alpha   90.00
_cell.angle_beta   90.00
_cell.angle_gamma   90.00
#
_symmetry.space_group_name_H-M   'P 1'
#
loop_
_entity.id
_entity.type
_entity.pdbx_description
1 polymer ?
#
loop_
_entity_poly.entity_id
_entity_poly.type
_entity_poly.pdbx_seq_one_letter_code
_entity_poly.pdbx_strand_id
1 'polypeptide(L)'
;QNTADNTLYYSEVKQDSQRVTYKEFFDVDYFEKLKEEMKYKDEGVISIGYEPAVAMYNGFNTLDGYICTNPLDYHNEFRKIIAPALEESDELAKKYDGWGGRIYAYIDGYSVEPDKEKNIEEKELLINTEAFEELGGKYILSRCKISNAEELNLKLYLDMDSEDSIYHVFVYTIEK
;
A
#
# COMPACT_ATOMS: atom_id res chain seq x y z
N GLN A 1 -29.11 -14.91 27.35
CA GLN A 1 -28.26 -15.88 26.59
C GLN A 1 -27.16 -15.22 25.74
N ASN A 2 -27.32 -13.95 25.34
CA ASN A 2 -26.34 -13.26 24.44
C ASN A 2 -25.14 -12.58 25.12
N THR A 3 -25.13 -12.43 26.44
CA THR A 3 -24.03 -11.73 27.15
C THR A 3 -22.82 -12.62 27.45
N ALA A 4 -23.03 -13.93 27.64
CA ALA A 4 -21.97 -14.88 27.90
C ALA A 4 -21.11 -15.15 26.63
N ASP A 5 -21.76 -15.26 25.46
CA ASP A 5 -21.09 -15.52 24.19
C ASP A 5 -20.22 -14.34 23.75
N ASN A 6 -20.67 -13.11 24.00
CA ASN A 6 -19.87 -11.92 23.72
C ASN A 6 -18.62 -11.83 24.62
N THR A 7 -18.72 -12.25 25.88
CA THR A 7 -17.56 -12.20 26.80
C THR A 7 -16.50 -13.22 26.43
N LEU A 8 -16.91 -14.43 25.99
CA LEU A 8 -16.00 -15.46 25.50
C LEU A 8 -15.34 -15.03 24.17
N TYR A 9 -16.11 -14.47 23.26
CA TYR A 9 -15.58 -13.93 22.00
C TYR A 9 -14.53 -12.83 22.25
N TYR A 10 -14.81 -11.87 23.12
CA TYR A 10 -13.85 -10.82 23.47
C TYR A 10 -12.63 -11.35 24.24
N SER A 11 -12.76 -12.41 25.04
CA SER A 11 -11.62 -13.01 25.74
C SER A 11 -10.71 -13.79 24.79
N GLU A 12 -11.27 -14.50 23.83
CA GLU A 12 -10.52 -15.22 22.80
C GLU A 12 -9.81 -14.24 21.84
N VAL A 13 -10.48 -13.18 21.42
CA VAL A 13 -9.88 -12.13 20.56
C VAL A 13 -8.75 -11.38 21.29
N LYS A 14 -8.87 -11.16 22.60
CA LYS A 14 -7.79 -10.54 23.39
C LYS A 14 -6.57 -11.44 23.63
N GLN A 15 -6.74 -12.75 23.53
CA GLN A 15 -5.62 -13.70 23.75
C GLN A 15 -4.82 -13.98 22.49
N ASP A 16 -5.33 -13.60 21.30
CA ASP A 16 -4.61 -13.77 20.04
C ASP A 16 -3.62 -12.62 19.82
N SER A 17 -2.42 -12.78 20.38
CA SER A 17 -1.33 -11.82 20.26
C SER A 17 -0.83 -11.61 18.81
N GLN A 18 -1.24 -12.48 17.90
CA GLN A 18 -0.87 -12.40 16.48
C GLN A 18 -1.81 -11.49 15.68
N ARG A 19 -3.02 -11.22 16.18
CA ARG A 19 -3.95 -10.34 15.45
C ARG A 19 -3.53 -8.89 15.53
N VAL A 20 -3.52 -8.23 14.38
CA VAL A 20 -3.31 -6.79 14.28
C VAL A 20 -4.55 -6.07 14.80
N THR A 21 -4.38 -5.18 15.76
CA THR A 21 -5.44 -4.32 16.27
C THR A 21 -5.69 -3.16 15.33
N TYR A 22 -6.84 -2.50 15.44
CA TYR A 22 -7.16 -1.29 14.67
C TYR A 22 -6.10 -0.19 14.85
N LYS A 23 -5.58 -0.02 16.08
CA LYS A 23 -4.53 0.96 16.38
C LYS A 23 -3.23 0.62 15.67
N GLU A 24 -2.81 -0.65 15.70
CA GLU A 24 -1.61 -1.12 15.01
C GLU A 24 -1.77 -1.05 13.48
N PHE A 25 -2.97 -1.34 12.97
CA PHE A 25 -3.26 -1.32 11.53
C PHE A 25 -3.16 0.07 10.93
N PHE A 26 -3.75 1.08 11.56
CA PHE A 26 -3.69 2.46 11.04
C PHE A 26 -2.49 3.25 11.51
N ASP A 27 -1.92 2.90 12.65
CA ASP A 27 -0.69 3.43 13.25
C ASP A 27 -0.42 4.92 12.99
N VAL A 28 -1.35 5.74 13.46
CA VAL A 28 -1.35 7.19 13.20
C VAL A 28 -0.04 7.84 13.60
N ASP A 29 0.51 7.46 14.76
CA ASP A 29 1.76 8.04 15.28
C ASP A 29 2.95 7.77 14.33
N TYR A 30 3.01 6.58 13.75
CA TYR A 30 4.04 6.22 12.77
C TYR A 30 3.90 7.01 11.47
N PHE A 31 2.68 7.06 10.89
CA PHE A 31 2.45 7.73 9.62
C PHE A 31 2.50 9.26 9.73
N GLU A 32 2.22 9.84 10.90
CA GLU A 32 2.50 11.26 11.15
C GLU A 32 3.99 11.58 11.08
N LYS A 33 4.82 10.78 11.77
CA LYS A 33 6.29 10.90 11.68
C LYS A 33 6.80 10.69 10.26
N LEU A 34 6.24 9.72 9.53
CA LEU A 34 6.61 9.46 8.14
C LEU A 34 6.37 10.70 7.28
N LYS A 35 5.20 11.35 7.41
CA LYS A 35 4.89 12.59 6.68
C LYS A 35 5.83 13.74 7.06
N GLU A 36 6.18 13.87 8.33
CA GLU A 36 7.13 14.89 8.81
C GLU A 36 8.51 14.69 8.19
N GLU A 37 9.06 13.47 8.24
CA GLU A 37 10.37 13.14 7.66
C GLU A 37 10.39 13.29 6.14
N MET A 38 9.29 12.93 5.46
CA MET A 38 9.11 13.15 4.03
C MET A 38 8.97 14.64 3.67
N LYS A 39 8.65 15.51 4.62
CA LYS A 39 8.20 16.90 4.37
C LYS A 39 7.03 16.93 3.37
N TYR A 40 6.12 15.98 3.55
CA TYR A 40 5.01 15.72 2.65
C TYR A 40 4.07 16.93 2.51
N LYS A 41 3.65 17.23 1.26
CA LYS A 41 2.82 18.39 0.91
C LYS A 41 1.67 18.04 -0.03
N ASP A 42 1.01 16.91 0.25
CA ASP A 42 -0.17 16.46 -0.53
C ASP A 42 0.13 15.94 -1.95
N GLU A 43 1.37 15.49 -2.18
CA GLU A 43 1.75 14.84 -3.44
C GLU A 43 1.08 13.46 -3.57
N GLY A 44 0.83 13.02 -4.83
CA GLY A 44 0.24 11.73 -5.12
C GLY A 44 1.11 10.56 -4.67
N VAL A 45 0.49 9.58 -3.99
CA VAL A 45 1.17 8.38 -3.51
C VAL A 45 0.46 7.11 -3.97
N ILE A 46 1.20 6.01 -4.08
CA ILE A 46 0.68 4.64 -4.15
C ILE A 46 1.30 3.79 -3.05
N SER A 47 0.56 2.74 -2.63
CA SER A 47 0.95 1.82 -1.57
C SER A 47 1.35 0.47 -2.15
N ILE A 48 2.49 -0.08 -1.72
CA ILE A 48 2.97 -1.39 -2.13
C ILE A 48 3.13 -2.29 -0.90
N GLY A 49 2.46 -3.45 -0.92
CA GLY A 49 2.58 -4.47 0.13
C GLY A 49 1.76 -4.19 1.39
N TYR A 50 0.87 -3.22 1.37
CA TYR A 50 -0.14 -2.99 2.41
C TYR A 50 -1.37 -2.29 1.85
N GLU A 51 -2.46 -2.27 2.61
CA GLU A 51 -3.73 -1.70 2.17
C GLU A 51 -3.62 -0.17 1.97
N PRO A 52 -3.98 0.35 0.79
CA PRO A 52 -4.00 1.80 0.54
C PRO A 52 -4.87 2.59 1.53
N ALA A 53 -5.88 1.92 2.12
CA ALA A 53 -6.73 2.51 3.14
C ALA A 53 -5.94 3.04 4.35
N VAL A 54 -4.77 2.46 4.65
CA VAL A 54 -3.89 2.93 5.74
C VAL A 54 -3.30 4.29 5.40
N ALA A 55 -2.73 4.44 4.21
CA ALA A 55 -2.20 5.74 3.76
C ALA A 55 -3.32 6.78 3.65
N MET A 56 -4.46 6.41 3.09
CA MET A 56 -5.63 7.29 2.97
C MET A 56 -6.13 7.76 4.34
N TYR A 57 -6.26 6.85 5.32
CA TYR A 57 -6.69 7.19 6.68
C TYR A 57 -5.75 8.19 7.35
N ASN A 58 -4.45 8.05 7.08
CA ASN A 58 -3.39 8.92 7.58
C ASN A 58 -3.20 10.20 6.78
N GLY A 59 -4.12 10.53 5.87
CA GLY A 59 -4.15 11.81 5.15
C GLY A 59 -3.10 11.93 4.04
N PHE A 60 -2.69 10.81 3.43
CA PHE A 60 -1.97 10.85 2.17
C PHE A 60 -2.94 11.00 1.00
N ASN A 61 -2.53 11.70 -0.04
CA ASN A 61 -3.26 11.82 -1.30
C ASN A 61 -3.00 10.56 -2.15
N THR A 62 -3.77 9.49 -1.86
CA THR A 62 -3.57 8.19 -2.50
C THR A 62 -4.18 8.16 -3.90
N LEU A 63 -3.41 7.67 -4.87
CA LEU A 63 -3.88 7.39 -6.22
C LEU A 63 -4.52 6.00 -6.33
N ASP A 64 -4.20 5.12 -5.41
CA ASP A 64 -4.74 3.78 -5.27
C ASP A 64 -5.80 3.72 -4.17
N GLY A 65 -6.59 2.65 -4.15
CA GLY A 65 -7.60 2.45 -3.10
C GLY A 65 -8.73 1.51 -3.50
N TYR A 66 -9.63 1.27 -2.53
CA TYR A 66 -10.87 0.55 -2.76
C TYR A 66 -12.06 1.48 -2.58
N ILE A 67 -12.66 1.87 -3.71
CA ILE A 67 -13.83 2.75 -3.76
C ILE A 67 -14.91 2.04 -4.60
N CYS A 68 -16.13 1.91 -4.05
CA CYS A 68 -17.22 1.18 -4.70
C CYS A 68 -17.60 1.73 -6.09
N THR A 69 -17.31 3.01 -6.34
CA THR A 69 -17.65 3.70 -7.59
C THR A 69 -16.48 4.58 -8.04
N ASN A 70 -15.52 3.97 -8.74
CA ASN A 70 -14.49 4.75 -9.43
C ASN A 70 -15.01 5.19 -10.79
N PRO A 71 -14.75 6.44 -11.21
CA PRO A 71 -14.96 6.84 -12.59
C PRO A 71 -14.18 5.92 -13.55
N LEU A 72 -14.81 5.48 -14.62
CA LEU A 72 -14.18 4.57 -15.58
C LEU A 72 -12.90 5.18 -16.19
N ASP A 73 -12.92 6.49 -16.43
CA ASP A 73 -11.75 7.20 -16.96
C ASP A 73 -10.57 7.11 -15.98
N TYR A 74 -10.82 7.29 -14.68
CA TYR A 74 -9.76 7.16 -13.66
C TYR A 74 -9.24 5.72 -13.56
N HIS A 75 -10.13 4.73 -13.61
CA HIS A 75 -9.75 3.32 -13.63
C HIS A 75 -8.85 3.01 -14.85
N ASN A 76 -9.17 3.55 -16.02
CA ASN A 76 -8.38 3.37 -17.22
C ASN A 76 -7.02 4.09 -17.15
N GLU A 77 -6.95 5.27 -16.54
CA GLU A 77 -5.67 5.96 -16.34
C GLU A 77 -4.78 5.20 -15.36
N PHE A 78 -5.33 4.75 -14.22
CA PHE A 78 -4.54 3.95 -13.26
C PHE A 78 -4.09 2.60 -13.86
N ARG A 79 -4.91 2.00 -14.75
CA ARG A 79 -4.54 0.79 -15.48
C ARG A 79 -3.22 0.93 -16.25
N LYS A 80 -2.91 2.11 -16.76
CA LYS A 80 -1.64 2.38 -17.45
C LYS A 80 -0.45 2.25 -16.52
N ILE A 81 -0.60 2.63 -15.24
CA ILE A 81 0.45 2.50 -14.22
C ILE A 81 0.80 1.04 -14.00
N ILE A 82 -0.21 0.18 -13.88
CA ILE A 82 -0.02 -1.24 -13.57
C ILE A 82 0.02 -2.13 -14.82
N ALA A 83 0.03 -1.55 -16.02
CA ALA A 83 0.04 -2.31 -17.27
C ALA A 83 1.13 -3.39 -17.33
N PRO A 84 2.39 -3.13 -16.92
CA PRO A 84 3.42 -4.18 -16.92
C PRO A 84 3.05 -5.39 -16.07
N ALA A 85 2.45 -5.19 -14.88
CA ALA A 85 2.00 -6.30 -14.03
C ALA A 85 0.81 -7.05 -14.62
N LEU A 86 -0.09 -6.37 -15.34
CA LEU A 86 -1.23 -6.99 -15.99
C LEU A 86 -0.82 -7.80 -17.23
N GLU A 87 0.24 -7.40 -17.92
CA GLU A 87 0.80 -8.12 -19.07
C GLU A 87 1.45 -9.45 -18.66
N GLU A 88 2.01 -9.54 -17.46
CA GLU A 88 2.60 -10.76 -16.91
C GLU A 88 1.54 -11.77 -16.40
N SER A 89 0.28 -11.32 -16.17
CA SER A 89 -0.75 -12.18 -15.57
C SER A 89 -2.13 -11.93 -16.14
N ASP A 90 -2.59 -12.82 -17.01
CA ASP A 90 -3.96 -12.83 -17.54
C ASP A 90 -5.02 -12.90 -16.43
N GLU A 91 -4.74 -13.57 -15.32
CA GLU A 91 -5.65 -13.68 -14.19
C GLU A 91 -5.80 -12.34 -13.49
N LEU A 92 -4.68 -11.64 -13.26
CA LEU A 92 -4.66 -10.32 -12.66
C LEU A 92 -5.36 -9.30 -13.55
N ALA A 93 -5.11 -9.34 -14.87
CA ALA A 93 -5.76 -8.48 -15.83
C ALA A 93 -7.28 -8.67 -15.82
N LYS A 94 -7.78 -9.91 -15.87
CA LYS A 94 -9.21 -10.22 -15.79
C LYS A 94 -9.83 -9.76 -14.47
N LYS A 95 -9.11 -9.89 -13.36
CA LYS A 95 -9.57 -9.46 -12.04
C LYS A 95 -9.65 -7.95 -11.95
N TYR A 96 -8.64 -7.23 -12.44
CA TYR A 96 -8.62 -5.77 -12.47
C TYR A 96 -9.73 -5.22 -13.37
N ASP A 97 -9.78 -5.68 -14.62
CA ASP A 97 -10.73 -5.22 -15.64
C ASP A 97 -12.18 -5.59 -15.28
N GLY A 98 -12.39 -6.69 -14.54
CA GLY A 98 -13.72 -7.13 -14.10
C GLY A 98 -14.21 -6.52 -12.79
N TRP A 99 -13.33 -5.84 -12.02
CA TRP A 99 -13.67 -5.30 -10.70
C TRP A 99 -13.29 -3.83 -10.57
N GLY A 100 -14.14 -2.96 -11.05
CA GLY A 100 -13.89 -1.51 -11.09
C GLY A 100 -13.70 -0.79 -9.74
N GLY A 101 -13.90 -1.47 -8.60
CA GLY A 101 -13.76 -0.87 -7.27
C GLY A 101 -12.36 -0.95 -6.66
N ARG A 102 -11.51 -1.86 -7.13
CA ARG A 102 -10.14 -2.06 -6.63
C ARG A 102 -9.14 -1.45 -7.59
N ILE A 103 -8.52 -0.37 -7.15
CA ILE A 103 -7.42 0.30 -7.84
C ILE A 103 -6.18 0.11 -6.99
N TYR A 104 -5.43 -0.97 -7.24
CA TYR A 104 -4.24 -1.33 -6.47
C TYR A 104 -3.04 -1.49 -7.38
N ALA A 105 -1.87 -1.09 -6.89
CA ALA A 105 -0.61 -1.53 -7.44
C ALA A 105 -0.25 -2.90 -6.85
N TYR A 106 0.33 -3.76 -7.66
CA TYR A 106 0.60 -5.17 -7.31
C TYR A 106 2.09 -5.43 -7.24
N ILE A 107 2.47 -6.28 -6.30
CA ILE A 107 3.80 -6.85 -6.20
C ILE A 107 3.69 -8.34 -5.87
N ASP A 108 4.43 -9.18 -6.58
CA ASP A 108 4.29 -10.64 -6.46
C ASP A 108 4.66 -11.16 -5.07
N GLY A 109 3.81 -12.07 -4.57
CA GLY A 109 4.01 -12.78 -3.32
C GLY A 109 3.92 -11.93 -2.05
N TYR A 110 3.56 -10.65 -2.15
CA TYR A 110 3.39 -9.78 -0.99
C TYR A 110 1.90 -9.61 -0.67
N SER A 111 1.50 -10.04 0.54
CA SER A 111 0.12 -9.87 0.99
C SER A 111 -0.15 -8.42 1.37
N VAL A 112 -1.34 -7.93 1.01
CA VAL A 112 -1.86 -6.66 1.52
C VAL A 112 -2.55 -6.81 2.88
N GLU A 113 -2.67 -8.05 3.38
CA GLU A 113 -3.25 -8.30 4.70
C GLU A 113 -2.32 -7.81 5.81
N PRO A 114 -2.90 -7.29 6.90
CA PRO A 114 -2.11 -6.80 8.02
C PRO A 114 -1.35 -7.94 8.69
N ASP A 115 -0.06 -7.75 8.86
CA ASP A 115 0.87 -8.68 9.47
C ASP A 115 1.76 -7.96 10.48
N LYS A 116 2.05 -8.59 11.61
CA LYS A 116 2.98 -8.07 12.63
C LYS A 116 4.44 -8.35 12.32
N GLU A 117 4.69 -9.28 11.39
CA GLU A 117 6.04 -9.61 10.99
C GLU A 117 6.58 -8.60 9.98
N LYS A 118 7.70 -7.99 10.31
CA LYS A 118 8.43 -7.09 9.41
C LYS A 118 9.45 -7.86 8.59
N ASN A 119 9.00 -8.89 7.90
CA ASN A 119 9.83 -9.62 6.96
C ASN A 119 10.11 -8.73 5.76
N ILE A 120 11.29 -8.08 5.76
CA ILE A 120 11.68 -7.24 4.64
C ILE A 120 12.18 -8.15 3.53
N GLU A 121 11.40 -8.23 2.49
CA GLU A 121 11.77 -8.90 1.25
C GLU A 121 12.19 -7.87 0.21
N GLU A 122 12.99 -8.32 -0.74
CA GLU A 122 13.34 -7.57 -1.94
C GLU A 122 12.55 -8.14 -3.11
N LYS A 123 11.77 -7.28 -3.78
CA LYS A 123 10.81 -7.67 -4.82
C LYS A 123 10.95 -6.79 -6.05
N GLU A 124 10.70 -7.38 -7.20
CA GLU A 124 10.56 -6.65 -8.45
C GLU A 124 9.19 -5.97 -8.53
N LEU A 125 9.17 -4.69 -8.86
CA LEU A 125 7.97 -3.90 -9.06
C LEU A 125 7.69 -3.71 -10.55
N LEU A 126 6.51 -4.10 -10.99
CA LEU A 126 6.10 -3.99 -12.38
C LEU A 126 5.11 -2.83 -12.55
N ILE A 127 5.63 -1.64 -12.78
CA ILE A 127 4.83 -0.42 -13.01
C ILE A 127 5.39 0.41 -14.17
N ASN A 128 4.52 1.24 -14.74
CA ASN A 128 4.91 2.31 -15.66
C ASN A 128 5.03 3.62 -14.88
N THR A 129 6.26 4.07 -14.67
CA THR A 129 6.57 5.28 -13.88
C THR A 129 6.18 6.57 -14.60
N GLU A 130 6.18 6.59 -15.94
CA GLU A 130 5.70 7.74 -16.72
C GLU A 130 4.19 7.95 -16.50
N ALA A 131 3.39 6.88 -16.62
CA ALA A 131 1.97 6.94 -16.36
C ALA A 131 1.66 7.30 -14.89
N PHE A 132 2.51 6.87 -13.95
CA PHE A 132 2.40 7.25 -12.55
C PHE A 132 2.61 8.76 -12.35
N GLU A 133 3.65 9.36 -12.97
CA GLU A 133 3.86 10.81 -12.93
C GLU A 133 2.72 11.57 -13.63
N GLU A 134 2.25 11.11 -14.78
CA GLU A 134 1.13 11.73 -15.52
C GLU A 134 -0.15 11.79 -14.70
N LEU A 135 -0.41 10.77 -13.85
CA LEU A 135 -1.55 10.76 -12.93
C LEU A 135 -1.32 11.61 -11.66
N GLY A 136 -0.16 12.26 -11.53
CA GLY A 136 0.20 13.10 -10.39
C GLY A 136 0.92 12.36 -9.26
N GLY A 137 1.40 11.15 -9.53
CA GLY A 137 2.20 10.36 -8.59
C GLY A 137 3.60 10.93 -8.37
N LYS A 138 4.06 10.88 -7.13
CA LYS A 138 5.40 11.31 -6.75
C LYS A 138 6.09 10.30 -5.83
N TYR A 139 5.38 9.71 -4.90
CA TYR A 139 5.96 8.79 -3.95
C TYR A 139 5.32 7.40 -4.02
N ILE A 140 6.17 6.39 -3.87
CA ILE A 140 5.75 5.00 -3.69
C ILE A 140 6.10 4.63 -2.25
N LEU A 141 5.08 4.29 -1.46
CA LEU A 141 5.22 3.83 -0.09
C LEU A 141 5.21 2.30 -0.09
N SER A 142 6.34 1.68 0.19
CA SER A 142 6.51 0.23 0.05
C SER A 142 6.91 -0.44 1.37
N ARG A 143 6.33 -1.60 1.68
CA ARG A 143 6.78 -2.50 2.76
C ARG A 143 7.96 -3.40 2.38
N CYS A 144 8.30 -3.48 1.10
CA CYS A 144 9.44 -4.25 0.62
C CYS A 144 10.43 -3.33 -0.09
N LYS A 145 11.67 -3.79 -0.21
CA LYS A 145 12.64 -3.14 -1.08
C LYS A 145 12.33 -3.45 -2.53
N ILE A 146 12.45 -2.45 -3.40
CA ILE A 146 12.23 -2.61 -4.84
C ILE A 146 13.58 -2.95 -5.48
N SER A 147 13.72 -4.20 -5.97
CA SER A 147 14.96 -4.73 -6.51
C SER A 147 15.38 -4.08 -7.83
N ASN A 148 14.41 -3.70 -8.65
CA ASN A 148 14.59 -3.05 -9.95
C ASN A 148 14.37 -1.53 -9.90
N ALA A 149 14.60 -0.90 -8.75
CA ALA A 149 14.36 0.53 -8.58
C ALA A 149 15.13 1.39 -9.58
N GLU A 150 16.41 1.08 -9.85
CA GLU A 150 17.24 1.80 -10.81
C GLU A 150 16.67 1.71 -12.24
N GLU A 151 16.18 0.54 -12.66
CA GLU A 151 15.59 0.32 -13.99
C GLU A 151 14.31 1.13 -14.19
N LEU A 152 13.57 1.35 -13.09
CA LEU A 152 12.35 2.16 -13.04
C LEU A 152 12.63 3.66 -12.82
N ASN A 153 13.89 4.09 -12.79
CA ASN A 153 14.30 5.45 -12.40
C ASN A 153 13.74 5.86 -11.02
N LEU A 154 13.63 4.92 -10.11
CA LEU A 154 13.21 5.16 -8.74
C LEU A 154 14.42 5.30 -7.82
N LYS A 155 14.36 6.32 -6.97
CA LYS A 155 15.35 6.56 -5.93
C LYS A 155 14.73 6.34 -4.56
N LEU A 156 15.42 5.60 -3.70
CA LEU A 156 15.05 5.51 -2.30
C LEU A 156 15.21 6.90 -1.65
N TYR A 157 14.10 7.49 -1.25
CA TYR A 157 14.05 8.80 -0.63
C TYR A 157 14.14 8.71 0.90
N LEU A 158 13.48 7.72 1.50
CA LEU A 158 13.44 7.51 2.93
C LEU A 158 13.28 6.01 3.23
N ASP A 159 13.98 5.54 4.25
CA ASP A 159 13.87 4.20 4.85
C ASP A 159 13.49 4.42 6.31
N MET A 160 12.24 4.11 6.68
CA MET A 160 11.73 4.36 8.02
C MET A 160 11.26 3.09 8.68
N ASP A 161 11.95 2.70 9.75
CA ASP A 161 11.55 1.64 10.67
C ASP A 161 11.22 2.20 12.06
N SER A 162 10.44 1.48 12.84
CA SER A 162 10.16 1.81 14.24
C SER A 162 9.86 0.54 15.02
N GLU A 163 10.49 0.35 16.16
CA GLU A 163 10.26 -0.82 17.04
C GLU A 163 8.82 -0.89 17.55
N ASP A 164 8.16 0.26 17.68
CA ASP A 164 6.79 0.38 18.19
C ASP A 164 5.70 0.20 17.10
N SER A 165 6.08 0.00 15.84
CA SER A 165 5.18 -0.11 14.70
C SER A 165 5.26 -1.48 14.04
N ILE A 166 4.15 -1.93 13.45
CA ILE A 166 4.13 -3.08 12.53
C ILE A 166 4.65 -2.72 11.14
N TYR A 167 4.87 -1.43 10.88
CA TYR A 167 5.32 -0.93 9.59
C TYR A 167 6.83 -0.68 9.58
N HIS A 168 7.44 -1.07 8.48
CA HIS A 168 8.71 -0.59 7.97
C HIS A 168 8.43 -0.12 6.54
N VAL A 169 8.55 1.18 6.27
CA VAL A 169 8.18 1.75 4.98
C VAL A 169 9.41 2.32 4.28
N PHE A 170 9.62 1.85 3.05
CA PHE A 170 10.57 2.41 2.09
C PHE A 170 9.80 3.39 1.20
N VAL A 171 10.22 4.63 1.20
CA VAL A 171 9.65 5.66 0.33
C VAL A 171 10.54 5.84 -0.88
N TYR A 172 9.98 5.59 -2.05
CA TYR A 172 10.67 5.86 -3.32
C TYR A 172 10.07 7.08 -4.01
N THR A 173 10.89 7.77 -4.79
CA THR A 173 10.49 8.87 -5.67
C THR A 173 11.13 8.70 -7.03
N ILE A 174 10.51 9.27 -8.07
CA ILE A 174 11.09 9.24 -9.42
C ILE A 174 12.29 10.18 -9.47
N GLU A 175 13.39 9.70 -10.00
CA GLU A 175 14.61 10.50 -10.20
C GLU A 175 14.44 11.36 -11.46
N LYS A 176 14.67 12.68 -11.34
CA LYS A 176 14.59 13.65 -12.44
C LYS A 176 15.96 14.01 -12.94
#